data_c33c8961f082fb409556762627fc68cf
#
_entry.id   c33c8961f082fb409556762627fc68cf
#
_cell.length_a   1.000
_cell.length_b   1.000
_cell.length_c   1.000
_cell.angle_alpha   90.00
_cell.angle_beta   90.00
_cell.angle_gamma   90.00
#
_symmetry.space_group_name_H-M   'P 1'
#
loop_
_entity.id
_entity.type
_entity.pdbx_description
1 polymer ?
#
loop_
_entity_poly.entity_id
_entity_poly.type
_entity_poly.pdbx_seq_one_letter_code
_entity_poly.pdbx_strand_id
1 'polypeptide(L)'
;VQHHHLGDGALLVDLGDASPATTARARALAAVVMAAAIPGFRDAVPAYRTLLLRFDPLSAAADALPALIERLAATLQIAPAAAGRTISLPVRYGGEDGPDLDAVAAHTGLPAAEVVRLHAAASYTVEFLGFSPGFPYLSGLPDVLATPRLPSPRTRIPSGSVAIGGGQTGFYPLPSPGGWRLIGRIPSLAFDPSRPETLPCAPGDTIRFVPISGPGIDPDAVDADLPEAPADAQPSMPLSNTPDRGLPRRHAAYLASATAPDRSIPPAARAIRVLRPGPLAAIQDLGRYGWAAYGYATSGALDTDALALANRLVGNPEGAAAIEITGGDAAFEAEGDLLIALAGADAEATLDGEPLPLYRARWMHHGAVLRLERPRHCCRTYLAVAGGIATPPVLGSRATDLVAGLGGLDGRSLRQGDILPIGPPPTPAQGWLLPPPVAPADPDTVILRVVLGPRHDWFEPATLALFAAATFAVTPRSDRTGLRLAGAAILPAHQGSLASEGVAPGAIQIPPDGQPILLLADCRGVGGYPVIAAVISADLPLAGQLPPGAHVRFRPVDIAEARAAGRAGRAAF
;
A
#
# COMPACT_ATOMS: atom_id res chain seq x y z
N VAL A 1 18.70 16.29 -11.96
CA VAL A 1 17.63 15.79 -11.06
C VAL A 1 16.44 16.69 -11.24
N GLN A 2 15.29 16.13 -11.58
CA GLN A 2 14.03 16.85 -11.63
C GLN A 2 13.14 16.36 -10.47
N HIS A 3 12.24 17.20 -10.00
CA HIS A 3 11.29 16.80 -8.97
C HIS A 3 9.87 17.26 -9.32
N HIS A 4 8.91 16.40 -8.99
CA HIS A 4 7.49 16.64 -9.26
C HIS A 4 6.68 16.36 -8.00
N HIS A 5 5.72 17.22 -7.71
CA HIS A 5 4.80 16.99 -6.62
C HIS A 5 3.78 15.89 -6.96
N LEU A 6 3.50 15.02 -5.98
CA LEU A 6 2.32 14.15 -5.95
C LEU A 6 1.40 14.62 -4.83
N GLY A 7 0.47 15.52 -5.17
CA GLY A 7 -0.23 16.29 -4.16
C GLY A 7 0.74 17.17 -3.37
N ASP A 8 0.40 17.50 -2.14
CA ASP A 8 1.21 18.29 -1.23
C ASP A 8 2.02 17.45 -0.23
N GLY A 9 1.73 16.14 -0.12
CA GLY A 9 2.35 15.21 0.84
C GLY A 9 3.40 14.25 0.25
N ALA A 10 3.72 14.36 -1.05
CA ALA A 10 4.76 13.54 -1.65
C ALA A 10 5.51 14.27 -2.77
N LEU A 11 6.77 13.86 -2.99
CA LEU A 11 7.66 14.39 -4.01
C LEU A 11 8.28 13.22 -4.78
N LEU A 12 8.10 13.19 -6.10
CA LEU A 12 8.77 12.25 -6.99
C LEU A 12 10.04 12.92 -7.53
N VAL A 13 11.19 12.34 -7.24
CA VAL A 13 12.51 12.78 -7.73
C VAL A 13 12.86 11.91 -8.92
N ASP A 14 12.98 12.51 -10.10
CA ASP A 14 13.42 11.84 -11.34
C ASP A 14 14.93 12.00 -11.49
N LEU A 15 15.65 10.90 -11.57
CA LEU A 15 17.11 10.84 -11.62
C LEU A 15 17.67 10.65 -13.03
N GLY A 16 16.81 10.53 -14.06
CA GLY A 16 17.20 10.45 -15.45
C GLY A 16 16.75 9.16 -16.14
N ASP A 17 17.66 8.41 -16.76
CA ASP A 17 17.38 7.16 -17.44
C ASP A 17 17.13 5.99 -16.47
N ALA A 18 16.59 4.90 -16.97
CA ALA A 18 16.35 3.68 -16.18
C ALA A 18 17.53 2.70 -16.21
N SER A 19 18.77 3.23 -16.13
CA SER A 19 19.97 2.41 -16.08
C SER A 19 20.20 1.79 -14.69
N PRO A 20 20.97 0.68 -14.59
CA PRO A 20 21.36 0.11 -13.30
C PRO A 20 22.10 1.11 -12.38
N ALA A 21 22.87 2.02 -12.97
CA ALA A 21 23.58 3.07 -12.23
C ALA A 21 22.58 4.07 -11.61
N THR A 22 21.55 4.47 -12.35
CA THR A 22 20.50 5.35 -11.86
C THR A 22 19.66 4.68 -10.78
N THR A 23 19.34 3.39 -10.93
CA THR A 23 18.64 2.62 -9.89
C THR A 23 19.47 2.51 -8.61
N ALA A 24 20.78 2.25 -8.73
CA ALA A 24 21.70 2.23 -7.59
C ALA A 24 21.73 3.61 -6.89
N ARG A 25 21.72 4.70 -7.67
CA ARG A 25 21.66 6.06 -7.17
C ARG A 25 20.35 6.35 -6.42
N ALA A 26 19.22 5.89 -6.95
CA ALA A 26 17.92 6.03 -6.28
C ALA A 26 17.91 5.33 -4.91
N ARG A 27 18.45 4.10 -4.84
CA ARG A 27 18.59 3.35 -3.58
C ARG A 27 19.51 4.05 -2.57
N ALA A 28 20.68 4.51 -3.02
CA ALA A 28 21.64 5.20 -2.17
C ALA A 28 21.05 6.50 -1.62
N LEU A 29 20.36 7.28 -2.45
CA LEU A 29 19.69 8.51 -2.04
C LEU A 29 18.56 8.21 -1.05
N ALA A 30 17.76 7.16 -1.28
CA ALA A 30 16.73 6.71 -0.33
C ALA A 30 17.33 6.42 1.05
N ALA A 31 18.45 5.69 1.11
CA ALA A 31 19.13 5.37 2.36
C ALA A 31 19.61 6.62 3.10
N VAL A 32 20.22 7.58 2.39
CA VAL A 32 20.70 8.85 2.97
C VAL A 32 19.54 9.68 3.51
N VAL A 33 18.45 9.82 2.75
CA VAL A 33 17.26 10.58 3.17
C VAL A 33 16.59 9.94 4.38
N MET A 34 16.46 8.60 4.40
CA MET A 34 15.91 7.87 5.54
C MET A 34 16.77 8.04 6.80
N ALA A 35 18.09 8.12 6.66
CA ALA A 35 19.02 8.33 7.78
C ALA A 35 19.05 9.78 8.29
N ALA A 36 18.65 10.74 7.47
CA ALA A 36 18.74 12.18 7.79
C ALA A 36 17.74 12.66 8.86
N ALA A 37 16.84 11.79 9.35
CA ALA A 37 15.86 12.08 10.42
C ALA A 37 15.09 13.41 10.19
N ILE A 38 14.65 13.66 8.95
CA ILE A 38 13.96 14.89 8.55
C ILE A 38 12.61 14.97 9.29
N PRO A 39 12.27 16.07 9.96
CA PRO A 39 10.98 16.23 10.64
C PRO A 39 9.80 16.07 9.68
N GLY A 40 8.81 15.25 10.07
CA GLY A 40 7.63 14.98 9.24
C GLY A 40 7.87 14.02 8.07
N PHE A 41 9.09 13.56 7.85
CA PHE A 41 9.39 12.57 6.81
C PHE A 41 8.80 11.19 7.16
N ARG A 42 8.22 10.51 6.18
CA ARG A 42 7.49 9.26 6.35
C ARG A 42 8.14 8.07 5.66
N ASP A 43 8.36 8.15 4.33
CA ASP A 43 8.89 7.06 3.50
C ASP A 43 9.77 7.56 2.35
N ALA A 44 10.69 6.70 1.91
CA ALA A 44 11.43 6.82 0.66
C ALA A 44 11.28 5.52 -0.14
N VAL A 45 10.71 5.59 -1.33
CA VAL A 45 10.46 4.42 -2.20
C VAL A 45 11.28 4.56 -3.47
N PRO A 46 12.41 3.85 -3.58
CA PRO A 46 13.19 3.82 -4.81
C PRO A 46 12.49 2.96 -5.88
N ALA A 47 12.65 3.37 -7.14
CA ALA A 47 12.26 2.62 -8.32
C ALA A 47 13.38 2.70 -9.37
N TYR A 48 13.15 2.28 -10.63
CA TYR A 48 14.22 2.22 -11.65
C TYR A 48 14.96 3.54 -11.86
N ARG A 49 14.23 4.63 -12.02
CA ARG A 49 14.78 5.96 -12.29
C ARG A 49 14.28 7.04 -11.34
N THR A 50 13.40 6.67 -10.40
CA THR A 50 12.74 7.63 -9.53
C THR A 50 12.91 7.26 -8.07
N LEU A 51 12.82 8.28 -7.21
CA LEU A 51 12.69 8.14 -5.77
C LEU A 51 11.45 8.90 -5.31
N LEU A 52 10.45 8.19 -4.80
CA LEU A 52 9.30 8.82 -4.15
C LEU A 52 9.63 9.09 -2.69
N LEU A 53 9.36 10.32 -2.26
CA LEU A 53 9.50 10.78 -0.87
C LEU A 53 8.12 11.15 -0.35
N ARG A 54 7.72 10.61 0.80
CA ARG A 54 6.46 10.92 1.46
C ARG A 54 6.73 11.65 2.78
N PHE A 55 5.94 12.69 3.04
CA PHE A 55 6.15 13.55 4.21
C PHE A 55 4.84 14.18 4.67
N ASP A 56 4.83 14.74 5.88
CA ASP A 56 3.73 15.59 6.36
C ASP A 56 3.82 16.96 5.66
N PRO A 57 2.83 17.33 4.82
CA PRO A 57 2.87 18.60 4.07
C PRO A 57 2.86 19.85 4.97
N LEU A 58 2.45 19.70 6.22
CA LEU A 58 2.41 20.79 7.21
C LEU A 58 3.64 20.83 8.12
N SER A 59 4.60 19.93 7.92
CA SER A 59 5.88 19.98 8.64
C SER A 59 6.73 21.16 8.21
N ALA A 60 7.53 21.72 9.14
CA ALA A 60 8.43 22.83 8.86
C ALA A 60 9.50 22.51 7.78
N ALA A 61 9.77 21.21 7.55
CA ALA A 61 10.75 20.77 6.56
C ALA A 61 10.15 20.64 5.13
N ALA A 62 8.84 20.69 4.96
CA ALA A 62 8.18 20.40 3.68
C ALA A 62 8.63 21.34 2.55
N ASP A 63 8.78 22.63 2.83
CA ASP A 63 9.22 23.63 1.84
C ASP A 63 10.71 23.50 1.48
N ALA A 64 11.53 23.06 2.42
CA ALA A 64 12.97 22.92 2.23
C ALA A 64 13.38 21.59 1.59
N LEU A 65 12.45 20.62 1.52
CA LEU A 65 12.73 19.26 1.09
C LEU A 65 13.31 19.19 -0.34
N PRO A 66 12.77 19.87 -1.37
CA PRO A 66 13.32 19.81 -2.72
C PRO A 66 14.80 20.25 -2.75
N ALA A 67 15.13 21.40 -2.17
CA ALA A 67 16.50 21.90 -2.13
C ALA A 67 17.44 21.01 -1.30
N LEU A 68 16.94 20.39 -0.24
CA LEU A 68 17.70 19.41 0.53
C LEU A 68 18.04 18.18 -0.32
N ILE A 69 17.07 17.64 -1.06
CA ILE A 69 17.27 16.48 -1.91
C ILE A 69 18.26 16.76 -3.04
N GLU A 70 18.18 17.93 -3.68
CA GLU A 70 19.16 18.36 -4.69
C GLU A 70 20.59 18.36 -4.14
N ARG A 71 20.80 18.94 -2.94
CA ARG A 71 22.12 18.93 -2.29
C ARG A 71 22.58 17.51 -1.96
N LEU A 72 21.72 16.67 -1.40
CA LEU A 72 22.06 15.28 -1.07
C LEU A 72 22.40 14.49 -2.35
N ALA A 73 21.63 14.69 -3.42
CA ALA A 73 21.88 14.04 -4.71
C ALA A 73 23.18 14.49 -5.38
N ALA A 74 23.56 15.77 -5.21
CA ALA A 74 24.81 16.32 -5.76
C ALA A 74 26.06 15.84 -5.02
N THR A 75 25.96 15.60 -3.71
CA THR A 75 27.05 15.14 -2.86
C THR A 75 27.08 13.62 -2.64
N LEU A 76 26.11 12.92 -3.23
CA LEU A 76 25.97 11.47 -3.06
C LEU A 76 27.18 10.73 -3.64
N GLN A 77 27.94 10.10 -2.78
CA GLN A 77 28.98 9.14 -3.19
C GLN A 77 28.34 7.74 -3.20
N ILE A 78 28.23 7.16 -4.37
CA ILE A 78 27.81 5.78 -4.51
C ILE A 78 29.03 4.93 -4.16
N ALA A 79 29.13 4.48 -2.91
CA ALA A 79 30.10 3.45 -2.59
C ALA A 79 29.86 2.23 -3.50
N PRO A 80 30.92 1.51 -3.94
CA PRO A 80 30.73 0.23 -4.59
C PRO A 80 29.77 -0.58 -3.74
N ALA A 81 28.64 -1.00 -4.33
CA ALA A 81 27.66 -1.79 -3.58
C ALA A 81 28.41 -2.97 -2.96
N ALA A 82 28.38 -3.07 -1.63
CA ALA A 82 28.82 -4.31 -0.99
C ALA A 82 28.06 -5.43 -1.70
N ALA A 83 28.77 -6.44 -2.21
CA ALA A 83 28.19 -7.53 -2.96
C ALA A 83 26.99 -8.07 -2.17
N GLY A 84 25.79 -7.99 -2.77
CA GLY A 84 24.58 -8.59 -2.21
C GLY A 84 24.76 -10.11 -2.09
N ARG A 85 23.88 -10.75 -1.38
CA ARG A 85 23.86 -12.22 -1.31
C ARG A 85 23.49 -12.78 -2.67
N THR A 86 24.05 -13.95 -3.02
CA THR A 86 23.51 -14.75 -4.11
C THR A 86 22.52 -15.74 -3.52
N ILE A 87 21.28 -15.69 -4.00
CA ILE A 87 20.16 -16.51 -3.52
C ILE A 87 19.72 -17.40 -4.66
N SER A 88 19.88 -18.71 -4.49
CA SER A 88 19.41 -19.72 -5.46
C SER A 88 18.00 -20.16 -5.09
N LEU A 89 17.05 -20.01 -6.02
CA LEU A 89 15.65 -20.33 -5.83
C LEU A 89 15.25 -21.50 -6.71
N PRO A 90 14.80 -22.63 -6.15
CA PRO A 90 14.35 -23.78 -6.94
C PRO A 90 13.01 -23.46 -7.63
N VAL A 91 12.92 -23.72 -8.93
CA VAL A 91 11.73 -23.40 -9.74
C VAL A 91 11.27 -24.61 -10.54
N ARG A 92 9.99 -24.96 -10.42
CA ARG A 92 9.32 -25.85 -11.35
C ARG A 92 8.73 -25.00 -12.48
N TYR A 93 9.19 -25.26 -13.70
CA TYR A 93 8.75 -24.53 -14.88
C TYR A 93 7.62 -25.28 -15.61
N GLY A 94 6.72 -24.53 -16.25
CA GLY A 94 5.66 -25.07 -17.10
C GLY A 94 4.54 -25.78 -16.35
N GLY A 95 3.66 -26.45 -17.08
CA GLY A 95 2.50 -27.14 -16.55
C GLY A 95 1.60 -26.22 -15.71
N GLU A 96 1.08 -26.74 -14.60
CA GLU A 96 0.24 -25.97 -13.67
C GLU A 96 1.02 -24.87 -12.94
N ASP A 97 2.33 -25.04 -12.74
CA ASP A 97 3.21 -24.07 -12.07
C ASP A 97 3.62 -22.91 -13.00
N GLY A 98 3.60 -23.10 -14.33
CA GLY A 98 3.95 -22.11 -15.34
C GLY A 98 2.99 -22.09 -16.54
N PRO A 99 1.69 -21.77 -16.34
CA PRO A 99 0.65 -21.92 -17.37
C PRO A 99 0.84 -21.03 -18.60
N ASP A 100 1.74 -20.03 -18.55
CA ASP A 100 1.99 -19.15 -19.69
C ASP A 100 3.32 -19.44 -20.38
N LEU A 101 4.07 -20.50 -20.01
CA LEU A 101 5.36 -20.82 -20.60
C LEU A 101 5.25 -21.02 -22.10
N ASP A 102 4.25 -21.78 -22.56
CA ASP A 102 4.03 -22.01 -24.00
C ASP A 102 3.66 -20.72 -24.74
N ALA A 103 2.94 -19.79 -24.09
CA ALA A 103 2.63 -18.50 -24.68
C ALA A 103 3.87 -17.59 -24.78
N VAL A 104 4.80 -17.68 -23.82
CA VAL A 104 6.11 -17.01 -23.90
C VAL A 104 6.95 -17.62 -25.01
N ALA A 105 7.01 -18.95 -25.11
CA ALA A 105 7.70 -19.67 -26.17
C ALA A 105 7.19 -19.27 -27.57
N ALA A 106 5.86 -19.23 -27.75
CA ALA A 106 5.25 -18.80 -29.00
C ALA A 106 5.55 -17.32 -29.33
N HIS A 107 5.56 -16.42 -28.33
CA HIS A 107 5.86 -15.00 -28.53
C HIS A 107 7.33 -14.78 -28.94
N THR A 108 8.25 -15.47 -28.27
CA THR A 108 9.70 -15.34 -28.51
C THR A 108 10.19 -16.12 -29.72
N GLY A 109 9.41 -17.07 -30.24
CA GLY A 109 9.79 -17.97 -31.30
C GLY A 109 10.78 -19.06 -30.85
N LEU A 110 10.95 -19.26 -29.54
CA LEU A 110 11.85 -20.24 -28.95
C LEU A 110 11.10 -21.48 -28.47
N PRO A 111 11.72 -22.68 -28.48
CA PRO A 111 11.17 -23.82 -27.74
C PRO A 111 11.02 -23.52 -26.24
N ALA A 112 10.00 -24.08 -25.57
CA ALA A 112 9.80 -23.88 -24.14
C ALA A 112 11.03 -24.25 -23.29
N ALA A 113 11.74 -25.35 -23.65
CA ALA A 113 12.98 -25.74 -22.99
C ALA A 113 14.09 -24.68 -23.11
N GLU A 114 14.19 -24.01 -24.26
CA GLU A 114 15.17 -22.94 -24.50
C GLU A 114 14.80 -21.67 -23.69
N VAL A 115 13.50 -21.33 -23.57
CA VAL A 115 13.03 -20.24 -22.68
C VAL A 115 13.48 -20.52 -21.24
N VAL A 116 13.28 -21.76 -20.77
CA VAL A 116 13.70 -22.15 -19.41
C VAL A 116 15.21 -22.08 -19.25
N ARG A 117 15.96 -22.62 -20.20
CA ARG A 117 17.44 -22.62 -20.19
C ARG A 117 17.98 -21.19 -20.11
N LEU A 118 17.52 -20.29 -20.97
CA LEU A 118 17.95 -18.89 -20.97
C LEU A 118 17.55 -18.15 -19.69
N HIS A 119 16.32 -18.39 -19.16
CA HIS A 119 15.87 -17.79 -17.92
C HIS A 119 16.68 -18.31 -16.71
N ALA A 120 17.00 -19.58 -16.64
CA ALA A 120 17.75 -20.19 -15.54
C ALA A 120 19.27 -19.86 -15.60
N ALA A 121 19.85 -19.71 -16.78
CA ALA A 121 21.27 -19.39 -16.95
C ALA A 121 21.60 -17.93 -16.54
N ALA A 122 20.62 -17.04 -16.52
CA ALA A 122 20.82 -15.64 -16.19
C ALA A 122 20.98 -15.43 -14.68
N SER A 123 21.74 -14.39 -14.32
CA SER A 123 21.81 -13.87 -12.95
C SER A 123 21.05 -12.56 -12.87
N TYR A 124 20.17 -12.44 -11.87
CA TYR A 124 19.25 -11.33 -11.74
C TYR A 124 19.60 -10.46 -10.54
N THR A 125 19.65 -9.15 -10.71
CA THR A 125 19.83 -8.22 -9.61
C THR A 125 18.49 -7.75 -9.09
N VAL A 126 18.28 -7.80 -7.77
CA VAL A 126 17.12 -7.18 -7.11
C VAL A 126 17.31 -5.66 -7.14
N GLU A 127 16.56 -4.99 -8.00
CA GLU A 127 16.65 -3.53 -8.13
C GLU A 127 15.95 -2.81 -6.99
N PHE A 128 14.74 -3.20 -6.69
CA PHE A 128 13.94 -2.71 -5.55
C PHE A 128 12.81 -3.71 -5.24
N LEU A 129 12.16 -3.50 -4.11
CA LEU A 129 10.94 -4.23 -3.73
C LEU A 129 9.73 -3.34 -3.90
N GLY A 130 8.57 -3.92 -4.28
CA GLY A 130 7.35 -3.14 -4.48
C GLY A 130 6.19 -4.01 -4.92
N PHE A 131 5.06 -3.43 -5.37
CA PHE A 131 3.87 -4.13 -5.82
C PHE A 131 3.14 -4.95 -4.73
N SER A 132 3.84 -5.75 -3.96
CA SER A 132 3.35 -6.45 -2.76
C SER A 132 4.53 -6.66 -1.80
N PRO A 133 4.30 -6.96 -0.50
CA PRO A 133 5.40 -7.21 0.43
C PRO A 133 6.39 -8.22 -0.12
N GLY A 134 7.66 -7.82 -0.19
CA GLY A 134 8.76 -8.66 -0.65
C GLY A 134 8.80 -8.98 -2.14
N PHE A 135 7.92 -8.44 -2.99
CA PHE A 135 7.95 -8.66 -4.44
C PHE A 135 9.19 -7.99 -5.05
N PRO A 136 10.13 -8.75 -5.66
CA PRO A 136 11.31 -8.17 -6.25
C PRO A 136 11.09 -7.77 -7.72
N TYR A 137 11.53 -6.58 -8.05
CA TYR A 137 11.76 -6.19 -9.44
C TYR A 137 13.20 -6.55 -9.81
N LEU A 138 13.35 -7.48 -10.74
CA LEU A 138 14.62 -8.04 -11.14
C LEU A 138 15.06 -7.48 -12.50
N SER A 139 16.32 -7.06 -12.60
CA SER A 139 17.01 -6.77 -13.86
C SER A 139 17.88 -7.94 -14.29
N GLY A 140 18.23 -7.98 -15.59
CA GLY A 140 19.09 -9.03 -16.15
C GLY A 140 18.32 -10.09 -16.96
N LEU A 141 17.02 -9.87 -17.23
CA LEU A 141 16.30 -10.74 -18.17
C LEU A 141 16.90 -10.61 -19.57
N PRO A 142 17.30 -11.72 -20.23
CA PRO A 142 17.72 -11.67 -21.62
C PRO A 142 16.65 -11.03 -22.53
N ASP A 143 17.02 -10.07 -23.37
CA ASP A 143 16.08 -9.29 -24.19
C ASP A 143 15.19 -10.18 -25.07
N VAL A 144 15.70 -11.32 -25.54
CA VAL A 144 14.96 -12.29 -26.34
C VAL A 144 13.75 -12.89 -25.60
N LEU A 145 13.76 -12.88 -24.25
CA LEU A 145 12.66 -13.38 -23.44
C LEU A 145 11.61 -12.31 -23.11
N ALA A 146 11.83 -11.05 -23.50
CA ALA A 146 10.91 -9.97 -23.23
C ALA A 146 9.50 -10.26 -23.81
N THR A 147 8.49 -10.35 -22.95
CA THR A 147 7.14 -10.75 -23.36
C THR A 147 6.10 -9.80 -22.75
N PRO A 148 5.15 -9.26 -23.54
CA PRO A 148 4.13 -8.35 -23.05
C PRO A 148 3.27 -8.96 -21.95
N ARG A 149 2.82 -8.11 -21.02
CA ARG A 149 1.87 -8.47 -19.97
C ARG A 149 0.56 -8.98 -20.59
N LEU A 150 -0.23 -9.69 -19.78
CA LEU A 150 -1.59 -10.09 -20.17
C LEU A 150 -2.46 -8.86 -20.45
N PRO A 151 -3.35 -8.90 -21.45
CA PRO A 151 -4.31 -7.81 -21.72
C PRO A 151 -5.24 -7.54 -20.53
N SER A 152 -5.59 -8.60 -19.78
CA SER A 152 -6.37 -8.51 -18.55
C SER A 152 -5.62 -9.23 -17.43
N PRO A 153 -5.32 -8.57 -16.30
CA PRO A 153 -4.64 -9.20 -15.19
C PRO A 153 -5.50 -10.30 -14.55
N ARG A 154 -4.84 -11.35 -14.05
CA ARG A 154 -5.48 -12.36 -13.20
C ARG A 154 -5.91 -11.75 -11.87
N THR A 155 -7.04 -12.19 -11.36
CA THR A 155 -7.54 -11.77 -10.03
C THR A 155 -6.72 -12.37 -8.90
N ARG A 156 -6.09 -13.54 -9.12
CA ARG A 156 -5.27 -14.23 -8.13
C ARG A 156 -4.13 -15.01 -8.81
N ILE A 157 -2.91 -14.71 -8.41
CA ILE A 157 -1.68 -15.44 -8.73
C ILE A 157 -1.24 -16.15 -7.45
N PRO A 158 -0.88 -17.44 -7.49
CA PRO A 158 -0.38 -18.16 -6.31
C PRO A 158 0.96 -17.62 -5.80
N SER A 159 1.23 -17.76 -4.50
CA SER A 159 2.55 -17.50 -3.93
C SER A 159 3.62 -18.39 -4.58
N GLY A 160 4.82 -17.87 -4.73
CA GLY A 160 5.96 -18.54 -5.37
C GLY A 160 5.96 -18.45 -6.90
N SER A 161 4.90 -17.99 -7.57
CA SER A 161 4.87 -17.89 -9.04
C SER A 161 6.00 -17.03 -9.58
N VAL A 162 6.76 -17.55 -10.54
CA VAL A 162 7.83 -16.87 -11.28
C VAL A 162 7.26 -16.40 -12.62
N ALA A 163 7.54 -15.14 -12.99
CA ALA A 163 6.85 -14.53 -14.12
C ALA A 163 7.70 -13.53 -14.91
N ILE A 164 7.34 -13.33 -16.20
CA ILE A 164 7.90 -12.32 -17.10
C ILE A 164 6.83 -11.27 -17.41
N GLY A 165 7.22 -10.00 -17.38
CA GLY A 165 6.35 -8.88 -17.74
C GLY A 165 7.10 -7.74 -18.43
N GLY A 166 7.01 -7.66 -19.76
CA GLY A 166 7.90 -6.80 -20.55
C GLY A 166 9.32 -7.34 -20.52
N GLY A 167 10.32 -6.47 -20.37
CA GLY A 167 11.73 -6.84 -20.18
C GLY A 167 12.11 -7.14 -18.73
N GLN A 168 11.18 -7.57 -17.90
CA GLN A 168 11.37 -7.80 -16.47
C GLN A 168 10.97 -9.21 -16.06
N THR A 169 11.62 -9.73 -15.04
CA THR A 169 11.21 -10.95 -14.36
C THR A 169 11.09 -10.72 -12.85
N GLY A 170 10.46 -11.65 -12.15
CA GLY A 170 10.27 -11.59 -10.71
C GLY A 170 9.47 -12.78 -10.22
N PHE A 171 9.25 -12.83 -8.91
CA PHE A 171 8.39 -13.86 -8.31
C PHE A 171 7.41 -13.21 -7.32
N TYR A 172 6.26 -13.85 -7.13
CA TYR A 172 5.20 -13.38 -6.26
C TYR A 172 5.34 -13.99 -4.86
N PRO A 173 5.81 -13.25 -3.83
CA PRO A 173 5.97 -13.83 -2.50
C PRO A 173 4.65 -14.17 -1.83
N LEU A 174 3.59 -13.42 -2.15
CA LEU A 174 2.24 -13.58 -1.62
C LEU A 174 1.23 -13.76 -2.74
N PRO A 175 0.10 -14.43 -2.48
CA PRO A 175 -1.00 -14.46 -3.45
C PRO A 175 -1.47 -13.02 -3.74
N SER A 176 -1.54 -12.64 -5.01
CA SER A 176 -1.93 -11.29 -5.42
C SER A 176 -2.52 -11.27 -6.83
N PRO A 177 -3.31 -10.25 -7.21
CA PRO A 177 -3.65 -10.06 -8.62
C PRO A 177 -2.38 -9.69 -9.42
N GLY A 178 -2.37 -9.95 -10.73
CA GLY A 178 -1.26 -9.54 -11.58
C GLY A 178 -1.40 -9.92 -13.04
N GLY A 179 -0.70 -9.19 -13.91
CA GLY A 179 -0.77 -9.35 -15.37
C GLY A 179 0.51 -9.90 -16.02
N TRP A 180 1.49 -10.37 -15.24
CA TRP A 180 2.70 -10.96 -15.78
C TRP A 180 2.46 -12.41 -16.26
N ARG A 181 3.26 -12.88 -17.21
CA ARG A 181 3.20 -14.24 -17.75
C ARG A 181 3.87 -15.20 -16.78
N LEU A 182 3.11 -16.15 -16.24
CA LEU A 182 3.59 -17.13 -15.27
C LEU A 182 4.32 -18.25 -16.01
N ILE A 183 5.63 -18.41 -15.78
CA ILE A 183 6.48 -19.39 -16.44
C ILE A 183 6.91 -20.55 -15.54
N GLY A 184 6.78 -20.38 -14.22
CA GLY A 184 7.17 -21.38 -13.23
C GLY A 184 6.73 -21.02 -11.83
N ARG A 185 7.12 -21.84 -10.85
CA ARG A 185 6.80 -21.62 -9.44
C ARG A 185 7.90 -22.14 -8.52
N ILE A 186 8.22 -21.37 -7.50
CA ILE A 186 9.04 -21.76 -6.35
C ILE A 186 8.13 -22.57 -5.41
N PRO A 187 8.37 -23.88 -5.19
CA PRO A 187 7.44 -24.76 -4.48
C PRO A 187 7.24 -24.39 -3.02
N SER A 188 8.28 -23.87 -2.38
CA SER A 188 8.29 -23.51 -0.96
C SER A 188 9.04 -22.21 -0.77
N LEU A 189 8.28 -21.12 -0.62
CA LEU A 189 8.82 -19.80 -0.31
C LEU A 189 8.43 -19.47 1.14
N ALA A 190 9.40 -19.53 2.05
CA ALA A 190 9.19 -19.21 3.46
C ALA A 190 9.18 -17.68 3.65
N PHE A 191 8.00 -17.07 3.53
CA PHE A 191 7.81 -15.65 3.76
C PHE A 191 6.57 -15.41 4.61
N ASP A 192 6.76 -14.77 5.75
CA ASP A 192 5.69 -14.27 6.63
C ASP A 192 5.68 -12.74 6.56
N PRO A 193 4.69 -12.11 5.95
CA PRO A 193 4.66 -10.66 5.80
C PRO A 193 4.52 -9.91 7.14
N SER A 194 4.15 -10.58 8.24
CA SER A 194 4.16 -9.98 9.58
C SER A 194 5.57 -9.90 10.17
N ARG A 195 6.53 -10.58 9.55
CA ARG A 195 7.91 -10.76 10.00
C ARG A 195 8.88 -10.30 8.90
N PRO A 196 9.26 -9.01 8.86
CA PRO A 196 10.10 -8.46 7.78
C PRO A 196 11.49 -9.11 7.70
N GLU A 197 11.97 -9.74 8.77
CA GLU A 197 13.19 -10.54 8.75
C GLU A 197 13.10 -11.79 7.86
N THR A 198 11.88 -12.20 7.47
CA THR A 198 11.66 -13.32 6.55
C THR A 198 11.56 -12.87 5.08
N LEU A 199 11.83 -11.60 4.76
CA LEU A 199 11.87 -11.12 3.36
C LEU A 199 12.78 -12.02 2.52
N PRO A 200 12.30 -12.52 1.36
CA PRO A 200 13.04 -13.50 0.57
C PRO A 200 14.34 -12.92 -0.01
N CYS A 201 14.38 -11.62 -0.23
CA CYS A 201 15.56 -10.92 -0.76
C CYS A 201 15.52 -9.42 -0.38
N ALA A 202 16.64 -8.75 -0.60
CA ALA A 202 16.81 -7.32 -0.42
C ALA A 202 17.36 -6.66 -1.68
N PRO A 203 17.15 -5.35 -1.90
CA PRO A 203 17.76 -4.63 -3.01
C PRO A 203 19.29 -4.79 -3.03
N GLY A 204 19.83 -5.14 -4.20
CA GLY A 204 21.26 -5.45 -4.40
C GLY A 204 21.61 -6.94 -4.28
N ASP A 205 20.71 -7.79 -3.79
CA ASP A 205 20.91 -9.25 -3.84
C ASP A 205 20.87 -9.74 -5.30
N THR A 206 21.56 -10.87 -5.56
CA THR A 206 21.54 -11.58 -6.84
C THR A 206 20.64 -12.81 -6.72
N ILE A 207 19.68 -12.96 -7.61
CA ILE A 207 18.79 -14.12 -7.68
C ILE A 207 19.24 -15.03 -8.82
N ARG A 208 19.29 -16.34 -8.55
CA ARG A 208 19.43 -17.40 -9.55
C ARG A 208 18.25 -18.35 -9.45
N PHE A 209 17.59 -18.58 -10.57
CA PHE A 209 16.51 -19.56 -10.64
C PHE A 209 17.11 -20.91 -11.07
N VAL A 210 16.90 -21.93 -10.24
CA VAL A 210 17.45 -23.28 -10.46
C VAL A 210 16.30 -24.20 -10.86
N PRO A 211 16.26 -24.72 -12.09
CA PRO A 211 15.23 -25.67 -12.49
C PRO A 211 15.26 -26.93 -11.63
N ILE A 212 14.08 -27.39 -11.22
CA ILE A 212 13.89 -28.65 -10.51
C ILE A 212 12.81 -29.48 -11.19
N SER A 213 12.89 -30.81 -11.05
CA SER A 213 11.92 -31.75 -11.62
C SER A 213 10.47 -31.43 -11.23
N GLY A 214 9.54 -31.52 -12.18
CA GLY A 214 8.14 -31.29 -12.00
C GLY A 214 7.33 -31.69 -13.22
N PRO A 215 6.00 -31.66 -13.18
CA PRO A 215 5.14 -32.17 -14.27
C PRO A 215 5.22 -31.37 -15.59
N GLY A 216 6.12 -30.41 -15.73
CA GLY A 216 6.18 -29.55 -16.91
C GLY A 216 7.43 -29.66 -17.78
N ILE A 217 8.61 -29.97 -17.25
CA ILE A 217 9.85 -30.10 -17.99
C ILE A 217 10.81 -31.07 -17.28
N ASP A 218 11.45 -31.96 -18.04
CA ASP A 218 12.54 -32.79 -17.56
C ASP A 218 13.79 -31.92 -17.35
N PRO A 219 14.35 -31.82 -16.14
CA PRO A 219 15.57 -31.06 -15.90
C PRO A 219 16.78 -31.59 -16.67
N ASP A 220 16.82 -32.88 -17.00
CA ASP A 220 17.88 -33.49 -17.78
C ASP A 220 17.83 -33.07 -19.27
N ALA A 221 16.70 -32.51 -19.73
CA ALA A 221 16.58 -31.91 -21.07
C ALA A 221 17.12 -30.46 -21.12
N VAL A 222 17.45 -29.86 -19.97
CA VAL A 222 18.05 -28.53 -19.82
C VAL A 222 19.52 -28.75 -19.49
N ASP A 223 20.34 -28.70 -20.50
CA ASP A 223 21.75 -29.06 -20.65
C ASP A 223 22.67 -28.90 -19.42
N ALA A 224 23.73 -29.76 -19.38
CA ALA A 224 24.67 -29.96 -18.28
C ALA A 224 25.58 -28.75 -17.89
N ASP A 225 25.41 -27.59 -18.53
CA ASP A 225 26.16 -26.36 -18.23
C ASP A 225 25.51 -25.42 -17.17
N LEU A 226 24.40 -25.83 -16.56
CA LEU A 226 23.81 -25.05 -15.45
C LEU A 226 24.63 -25.34 -14.17
N PRO A 227 24.96 -24.29 -13.39
CA PRO A 227 25.67 -24.50 -12.14
C PRO A 227 24.84 -25.41 -11.22
N GLU A 228 25.44 -26.50 -10.75
CA GLU A 228 24.83 -27.39 -9.76
C GLU A 228 24.25 -26.57 -8.59
N ALA A 229 23.04 -26.91 -8.18
CA ALA A 229 22.50 -26.36 -6.96
C ALA A 229 23.48 -26.70 -5.83
N PRO A 230 23.96 -25.71 -5.05
CA PRO A 230 24.85 -26.04 -3.93
C PRO A 230 24.12 -27.04 -3.02
N ALA A 231 24.83 -28.10 -2.63
CA ALA A 231 24.32 -29.19 -1.79
C ALA A 231 23.69 -28.70 -0.49
N ASP A 232 23.95 -27.42 -0.12
CA ASP A 232 23.44 -26.70 1.02
C ASP A 232 22.35 -25.67 0.67
N ALA A 233 21.62 -25.84 -0.45
CA ALA A 233 20.46 -25.01 -0.77
C ALA A 233 19.34 -25.21 0.28
N GLN A 234 19.62 -24.76 1.48
CA GLN A 234 18.62 -24.63 2.53
C GLN A 234 17.61 -23.56 2.10
N PRO A 235 16.31 -23.77 2.35
CA PRO A 235 15.29 -22.75 2.15
C PRO A 235 15.74 -21.47 2.88
N SER A 236 15.70 -20.34 2.17
CA SER A 236 16.16 -19.00 2.56
C SER A 236 16.33 -18.82 4.07
N MET A 237 17.58 -18.72 4.53
CA MET A 237 17.86 -18.41 5.94
C MET A 237 17.25 -17.05 6.29
N PRO A 238 16.57 -16.92 7.46
CA PRO A 238 16.05 -15.65 7.92
C PRO A 238 17.18 -14.61 8.01
N LEU A 239 16.85 -13.35 7.75
CA LEU A 239 17.76 -12.19 7.82
C LEU A 239 18.40 -11.97 9.22
N SER A 240 18.08 -12.82 10.21
CA SER A 240 18.50 -12.70 11.62
C SER A 240 20.02 -12.74 11.87
N ASN A 241 20.83 -13.17 10.91
CA ASN A 241 22.30 -13.30 11.06
C ASN A 241 23.11 -12.33 10.19
N THR A 242 22.51 -11.32 9.59
CA THR A 242 23.27 -10.31 8.83
C THR A 242 23.42 -9.03 9.66
N PRO A 243 24.63 -8.47 9.81
CA PRO A 243 24.81 -7.18 10.44
C PRO A 243 24.10 -6.11 9.60
N ASP A 244 23.17 -5.39 10.23
CA ASP A 244 22.54 -4.09 9.92
C ASP A 244 22.64 -3.60 8.45
N ARG A 245 22.19 -4.43 7.48
CA ARG A 245 22.26 -4.10 6.06
C ARG A 245 20.90 -3.68 5.53
N GLY A 246 20.67 -2.36 5.58
CA GLY A 246 19.60 -1.72 4.79
C GLY A 246 18.29 -1.44 5.49
N LEU A 247 18.03 -1.94 6.68
CA LEU A 247 16.90 -1.50 7.49
C LEU A 247 17.27 -0.18 8.21
N PRO A 248 16.46 0.87 8.13
CA PRO A 248 16.69 2.08 8.90
C PRO A 248 16.80 1.78 10.40
N ARG A 249 17.63 2.53 11.15
CA ARG A 249 17.87 2.31 12.60
C ARG A 249 16.59 2.16 13.42
N ARG A 250 15.53 2.88 13.07
CA ARG A 250 14.20 2.74 13.68
C ARG A 250 13.55 1.36 13.43
N HIS A 251 13.83 0.71 12.29
CA HIS A 251 13.36 -0.65 12.00
C HIS A 251 14.16 -1.69 12.77
N ALA A 252 15.49 -1.49 12.92
CA ALA A 252 16.32 -2.33 13.76
C ALA A 252 15.88 -2.25 15.24
N ALA A 253 15.53 -1.07 15.73
CA ALA A 253 14.97 -0.88 17.07
C ALA A 253 13.61 -1.59 17.22
N TYR A 254 12.74 -1.54 16.19
CA TYR A 254 11.47 -2.28 16.17
C TYR A 254 11.70 -3.81 16.23
N LEU A 255 12.61 -4.33 15.41
CA LEU A 255 12.95 -5.76 15.40
C LEU A 255 13.57 -6.23 16.74
N ALA A 256 14.37 -5.38 17.37
CA ALA A 256 14.94 -5.66 18.69
C ALA A 256 13.89 -5.66 19.82
N SER A 257 12.77 -4.93 19.64
CA SER A 257 11.66 -4.84 20.60
C SER A 257 10.54 -5.85 20.33
N ALA A 258 10.51 -6.49 19.18
CA ALA A 258 9.51 -7.48 18.79
C ALA A 258 9.82 -8.84 19.43
N THR A 259 9.62 -8.93 20.74
CA THR A 259 9.38 -10.24 21.37
C THR A 259 8.08 -10.80 20.78
N ALA A 260 8.05 -12.12 20.54
CA ALA A 260 6.84 -12.79 20.04
C ALA A 260 5.61 -12.32 20.86
N PRO A 261 4.51 -11.91 20.20
CA PRO A 261 3.36 -11.39 20.93
C PRO A 261 2.88 -12.46 21.90
N ASP A 262 2.83 -12.12 23.19
CA ASP A 262 2.12 -12.93 24.17
C ASP A 262 0.65 -12.98 23.75
N ARG A 263 0.19 -14.13 23.26
CA ARG A 263 -1.18 -14.34 22.80
C ARG A 263 -2.17 -14.55 23.94
N SER A 264 -1.72 -14.48 25.19
CA SER A 264 -2.58 -14.57 26.35
C SER A 264 -3.28 -13.22 26.61
N ILE A 265 -4.51 -13.09 26.17
CA ILE A 265 -5.41 -11.99 26.59
C ILE A 265 -5.85 -12.30 28.03
N PRO A 266 -5.64 -11.41 29.00
CA PRO A 266 -6.09 -11.64 30.38
C PRO A 266 -7.61 -11.79 30.46
N PRO A 267 -8.17 -12.69 31.27
CA PRO A 267 -9.59 -13.03 31.30
C PRO A 267 -10.49 -12.01 32.04
N ALA A 268 -10.15 -10.76 32.12
CA ALA A 268 -11.01 -9.69 32.67
C ALA A 268 -10.94 -8.43 31.82
N ALA A 269 -10.64 -8.57 30.55
CA ALA A 269 -10.39 -7.46 29.67
C ALA A 269 -11.71 -6.89 29.13
N ARG A 270 -11.85 -5.55 29.22
CA ARG A 270 -12.83 -4.80 28.45
C ARG A 270 -12.69 -5.17 26.97
N ALA A 271 -13.78 -5.55 26.34
CA ALA A 271 -13.78 -5.95 24.95
C ALA A 271 -15.07 -5.49 24.24
N ILE A 272 -15.05 -5.51 22.93
CA ILE A 272 -16.23 -5.33 22.10
C ILE A 272 -16.42 -6.58 21.21
N ARG A 273 -17.62 -7.15 21.24
CA ARG A 273 -18.00 -8.32 20.46
C ARG A 273 -18.67 -7.86 19.16
N VAL A 274 -18.29 -8.46 18.05
CA VAL A 274 -18.93 -8.23 16.75
C VAL A 274 -20.15 -9.13 16.63
N LEU A 275 -21.34 -8.56 16.69
CA LEU A 275 -22.59 -9.29 16.43
C LEU A 275 -22.90 -9.37 14.93
N ARG A 276 -22.63 -8.27 14.20
CA ARG A 276 -22.75 -8.17 12.75
C ARG A 276 -21.73 -7.17 12.23
N PRO A 277 -20.83 -7.56 11.32
CA PRO A 277 -19.76 -6.67 10.85
C PRO A 277 -20.22 -5.68 9.77
N GLY A 278 -21.41 -5.85 9.18
CA GLY A 278 -21.82 -5.15 7.97
C GLY A 278 -21.09 -5.66 6.71
N PRO A 279 -21.14 -4.90 5.61
CA PRO A 279 -20.45 -5.27 4.36
C PRO A 279 -18.94 -5.38 4.52
N LEU A 280 -18.33 -4.45 5.29
CA LEU A 280 -16.91 -4.48 5.60
C LEU A 280 -16.65 -3.70 6.90
N ALA A 281 -16.09 -4.37 7.88
CA ALA A 281 -15.52 -3.73 9.07
C ALA A 281 -14.08 -4.19 9.26
N ALA A 282 -13.17 -3.26 9.60
CA ALA A 282 -11.77 -3.54 9.83
C ALA A 282 -11.18 -2.62 10.90
N ILE A 283 -10.16 -3.09 11.60
CA ILE A 283 -9.42 -2.26 12.56
C ILE A 283 -8.49 -1.36 11.77
N GLN A 284 -8.55 -0.05 12.03
CA GLN A 284 -7.71 0.94 11.39
C GLN A 284 -7.16 1.95 12.40
N ASP A 285 -5.90 2.36 12.20
CA ASP A 285 -5.25 3.47 12.86
C ASP A 285 -4.75 4.48 11.80
N LEU A 286 -3.69 5.25 12.05
CA LEU A 286 -3.12 6.16 11.04
C LEU A 286 -2.23 5.45 10.01
N GLY A 287 -2.08 4.13 10.09
CA GLY A 287 -1.33 3.31 9.14
C GLY A 287 0.14 3.10 9.47
N ARG A 288 0.81 2.22 8.69
CA ARG A 288 2.21 1.84 8.86
C ARG A 288 3.12 2.59 7.90
N TYR A 289 3.93 3.47 8.46
CA TYR A 289 4.92 4.25 7.72
C TYR A 289 6.32 3.65 7.82
N GLY A 290 7.16 3.94 6.82
CA GLY A 290 8.54 3.51 6.76
C GLY A 290 8.76 2.15 6.10
N TRP A 291 7.70 1.48 5.62
CA TRP A 291 7.77 0.15 5.04
C TRP A 291 7.43 0.09 3.54
N ALA A 292 7.09 1.23 2.95
CA ALA A 292 6.65 1.28 1.55
C ALA A 292 7.74 0.82 0.56
N ALA A 293 9.03 1.04 0.86
CA ALA A 293 10.16 0.56 0.07
C ALA A 293 10.28 -0.97 0.01
N TYR A 294 9.58 -1.69 0.87
CA TYR A 294 9.52 -3.15 0.92
C TYR A 294 8.22 -3.72 0.34
N GLY A 295 7.40 -2.87 -0.29
CA GLY A 295 6.14 -3.23 -0.91
C GLY A 295 4.93 -3.28 0.03
N TYR A 296 5.06 -2.81 1.28
CA TYR A 296 3.93 -2.74 2.21
C TYR A 296 3.09 -1.49 1.94
N ALA A 297 1.77 -1.66 1.93
CA ALA A 297 0.86 -0.51 1.93
C ALA A 297 0.91 0.23 3.28
N THR A 298 0.64 1.52 3.24
CA THR A 298 0.45 2.29 4.48
C THR A 298 -0.75 1.78 5.25
N SER A 299 -1.82 1.44 4.54
CA SER A 299 -3.13 1.14 5.11
C SER A 299 -3.61 2.25 6.05
N GLY A 300 -4.37 1.94 7.09
CA GLY A 300 -4.94 2.95 7.99
C GLY A 300 -6.29 3.47 7.52
N ALA A 301 -6.86 4.36 8.30
CA ALA A 301 -8.15 4.97 8.04
C ALA A 301 -8.17 5.69 6.69
N LEU A 302 -9.23 5.48 5.89
CA LEU A 302 -9.44 6.22 4.65
C LEU A 302 -9.93 7.66 4.90
N ASP A 303 -10.63 7.86 6.01
CA ASP A 303 -10.98 9.19 6.54
C ASP A 303 -10.25 9.38 7.88
N THR A 304 -9.04 9.93 7.79
CA THR A 304 -8.17 10.17 8.97
C THR A 304 -8.75 11.21 9.91
N ASP A 305 -9.55 12.14 9.40
CA ASP A 305 -10.16 13.20 10.20
C ASP A 305 -11.30 12.66 11.05
N ALA A 306 -12.14 11.80 10.47
CA ALA A 306 -13.20 11.11 11.23
C ALA A 306 -12.60 10.17 12.30
N LEU A 307 -11.51 9.43 11.98
CA LEU A 307 -10.80 8.61 12.96
C LEU A 307 -10.28 9.46 14.13
N ALA A 308 -9.57 10.56 13.82
CA ALA A 308 -9.00 11.45 14.81
C ALA A 308 -10.09 12.06 15.70
N LEU A 309 -11.19 12.51 15.10
CA LEU A 309 -12.33 13.09 15.80
C LEU A 309 -13.01 12.07 16.73
N ALA A 310 -13.27 10.85 16.25
CA ALA A 310 -13.85 9.79 17.09
C ALA A 310 -12.95 9.47 18.30
N ASN A 311 -11.64 9.40 18.10
CA ASN A 311 -10.67 9.15 19.17
C ASN A 311 -10.61 10.30 20.19
N ARG A 312 -10.59 11.56 19.74
CA ARG A 312 -10.60 12.74 20.64
C ARG A 312 -11.84 12.77 21.52
N LEU A 313 -13.01 12.42 20.98
CA LEU A 313 -14.27 12.37 21.72
C LEU A 313 -14.22 11.44 22.94
N VAL A 314 -13.46 10.37 22.88
CA VAL A 314 -13.28 9.41 23.99
C VAL A 314 -11.97 9.60 24.76
N GLY A 315 -11.23 10.67 24.47
CA GLY A 315 -9.97 11.01 25.14
C GLY A 315 -8.76 10.19 24.70
N ASN A 316 -8.83 9.47 23.59
CA ASN A 316 -7.71 8.74 23.03
C ASN A 316 -6.74 9.68 22.28
N PRO A 317 -5.47 9.27 22.09
CA PRO A 317 -4.64 9.86 21.03
C PRO A 317 -5.33 9.72 19.66
N GLU A 318 -5.18 10.71 18.79
CA GLU A 318 -5.85 10.78 17.47
C GLU A 318 -5.61 9.55 16.60
N GLY A 319 -4.43 8.94 16.72
CA GLY A 319 -4.04 7.74 15.98
C GLY A 319 -4.35 6.41 16.66
N ALA A 320 -5.12 6.40 17.75
CA ALA A 320 -5.49 5.12 18.37
C ALA A 320 -6.33 4.28 17.40
N ALA A 321 -6.14 2.95 17.46
CA ALA A 321 -6.88 2.05 16.58
C ALA A 321 -8.37 2.04 16.92
N ALA A 322 -9.22 2.15 15.90
CA ALA A 322 -10.67 2.11 15.95
C ALA A 322 -11.23 1.14 14.91
N ILE A 323 -12.54 0.93 14.91
CA ILE A 323 -13.20 0.12 13.88
C ILE A 323 -13.68 1.05 12.77
N GLU A 324 -13.15 0.88 11.56
CA GLU A 324 -13.69 1.46 10.33
C GLU A 324 -14.80 0.57 9.80
N ILE A 325 -16.01 1.11 9.68
CA ILE A 325 -17.22 0.40 9.24
C ILE A 325 -17.63 0.99 7.90
N THR A 326 -17.56 0.20 6.83
CA THR A 326 -17.95 0.61 5.48
C THR A 326 -19.35 0.12 5.16
N GLY A 327 -20.24 1.02 4.75
CA GLY A 327 -21.60 0.70 4.30
C GLY A 327 -22.60 0.45 5.43
N GLY A 328 -22.21 0.61 6.69
CA GLY A 328 -23.10 0.42 7.85
C GLY A 328 -23.61 -1.01 8.02
N ASP A 329 -24.87 -1.18 8.41
CA ASP A 329 -25.53 -2.48 8.68
C ASP A 329 -24.72 -3.34 9.65
N ALA A 330 -24.20 -2.72 10.72
CA ALA A 330 -23.29 -3.35 11.69
C ALA A 330 -23.90 -3.35 13.10
N ALA A 331 -23.47 -4.30 13.92
CA ALA A 331 -23.88 -4.39 15.33
C ALA A 331 -22.74 -4.91 16.21
N PHE A 332 -22.61 -4.31 17.39
CA PHE A 332 -21.55 -4.60 18.35
C PHE A 332 -22.14 -4.67 19.76
N GLU A 333 -21.58 -5.54 20.60
CA GLU A 333 -21.97 -5.71 22.00
C GLU A 333 -20.78 -5.39 22.92
N ALA A 334 -21.03 -4.72 24.03
CA ALA A 334 -20.01 -4.42 25.02
C ALA A 334 -19.75 -5.58 25.97
N GLU A 335 -18.50 -6.00 26.07
CA GLU A 335 -18.01 -6.88 27.15
C GLU A 335 -17.28 -6.05 28.20
N GLY A 336 -18.05 -5.43 29.10
CA GLY A 336 -17.59 -4.45 30.10
C GLY A 336 -18.11 -3.05 29.76
N ASP A 337 -17.95 -2.11 30.69
CA ASP A 337 -18.36 -0.71 30.50
C ASP A 337 -17.35 0.01 29.58
N LEU A 338 -17.83 0.51 28.44
CA LEU A 338 -17.04 1.15 27.39
C LEU A 338 -17.52 2.57 27.15
N LEU A 339 -16.62 3.54 27.11
CA LEU A 339 -16.92 4.86 26.58
C LEU A 339 -16.64 4.81 25.08
N ILE A 340 -17.67 5.08 24.25
CA ILE A 340 -17.60 5.00 22.79
C ILE A 340 -17.94 6.33 22.13
N ALA A 341 -17.48 6.53 20.89
CA ALA A 341 -17.92 7.61 20.03
C ALA A 341 -17.93 7.18 18.57
N LEU A 342 -18.84 7.78 17.81
CA LEU A 342 -18.98 7.60 16.37
C LEU A 342 -18.65 8.91 15.64
N ALA A 343 -17.91 8.82 14.53
CA ALA A 343 -17.66 9.92 13.59
C ALA A 343 -17.59 9.42 12.16
N GLY A 344 -17.73 10.30 11.18
CA GLY A 344 -17.68 9.98 9.74
C GLY A 344 -19.07 10.00 9.10
N ALA A 345 -19.38 8.94 8.34
CA ALA A 345 -20.64 8.86 7.60
C ALA A 345 -21.88 8.94 8.49
N ASP A 346 -22.94 9.53 7.94
CA ASP A 346 -24.22 9.82 8.57
C ASP A 346 -25.11 8.57 8.79
N ALA A 347 -24.52 7.49 9.33
CA ALA A 347 -25.25 6.30 9.70
C ALA A 347 -26.18 6.60 10.89
N GLU A 348 -27.46 6.25 10.77
CA GLU A 348 -28.36 6.22 11.92
C GLU A 348 -27.88 5.15 12.89
N ALA A 349 -27.54 5.57 14.10
CA ALA A 349 -27.04 4.68 15.14
C ALA A 349 -27.98 4.61 16.34
N THR A 350 -28.09 3.44 16.96
CA THR A 350 -28.85 3.25 18.21
C THR A 350 -27.99 2.48 19.22
N LEU A 351 -28.17 2.81 20.49
CA LEU A 351 -27.63 2.07 21.63
C LEU A 351 -28.81 1.55 22.44
N ASP A 352 -28.97 0.22 22.50
CA ASP A 352 -30.11 -0.48 23.12
C ASP A 352 -31.49 0.02 22.60
N GLY A 353 -31.53 0.39 21.32
CA GLY A 353 -32.72 0.91 20.65
C GLY A 353 -32.91 2.44 20.78
N GLU A 354 -32.16 3.12 21.65
CA GLU A 354 -32.22 4.58 21.79
C GLU A 354 -31.27 5.23 20.78
N PRO A 355 -31.67 6.35 20.13
CA PRO A 355 -30.82 7.06 19.17
C PRO A 355 -29.48 7.50 19.77
N LEU A 356 -28.39 7.17 19.09
CA LEU A 356 -27.03 7.58 19.43
C LEU A 356 -26.53 8.61 18.41
N PRO A 357 -26.46 9.91 18.78
CA PRO A 357 -25.92 10.93 17.89
C PRO A 357 -24.42 10.72 17.62
N LEU A 358 -23.99 10.94 16.37
CA LEU A 358 -22.57 11.05 16.02
C LEU A 358 -21.93 12.24 16.72
N TYR A 359 -20.60 12.26 16.78
CA TYR A 359 -19.78 13.35 17.34
C TYR A 359 -20.03 13.62 18.82
N ARG A 360 -20.45 12.59 19.55
CA ARG A 360 -20.68 12.63 20.99
C ARG A 360 -20.24 11.33 21.65
N ALA A 361 -19.47 11.42 22.74
CA ALA A 361 -19.14 10.25 23.53
C ALA A 361 -20.35 9.77 24.37
N ARG A 362 -20.49 8.45 24.50
CA ARG A 362 -21.55 7.77 25.29
C ARG A 362 -21.00 6.53 25.99
N TRP A 363 -21.48 6.30 27.19
CA TRP A 363 -21.24 5.04 27.89
C TRP A 363 -22.11 3.95 27.27
N MET A 364 -21.46 2.84 26.95
CA MET A 364 -22.03 1.58 26.52
C MET A 364 -21.76 0.57 27.63
N HIS A 365 -22.79 0.24 28.41
CA HIS A 365 -22.65 -0.66 29.54
C HIS A 365 -22.50 -2.11 29.11
N HIS A 366 -22.02 -2.96 30.01
CA HIS A 366 -21.87 -4.40 29.74
C HIS A 366 -23.19 -5.00 29.22
N GLY A 367 -23.10 -5.73 28.08
CA GLY A 367 -24.24 -6.32 27.40
C GLY A 367 -25.05 -5.37 26.51
N ALA A 368 -24.78 -4.05 26.56
CA ALA A 368 -25.44 -3.09 25.69
C ALA A 368 -25.06 -3.33 24.21
N VAL A 369 -26.00 -3.06 23.30
CA VAL A 369 -25.86 -3.32 21.87
C VAL A 369 -25.92 -2.02 21.07
N LEU A 370 -24.82 -1.69 20.42
CA LEU A 370 -24.73 -0.66 19.40
C LEU A 370 -25.15 -1.23 18.04
N ARG A 371 -26.04 -0.52 17.33
CA ARG A 371 -26.43 -0.82 15.95
C ARG A 371 -26.23 0.38 15.06
N LEU A 372 -25.75 0.15 13.83
CA LEU A 372 -25.59 1.18 12.80
C LEU A 372 -26.37 0.74 11.57
N GLU A 373 -27.23 1.63 11.08
CA GLU A 373 -27.90 1.46 9.80
C GLU A 373 -27.01 1.90 8.63
N ARG A 374 -27.49 1.77 7.40
CA ARG A 374 -26.75 2.20 6.21
C ARG A 374 -26.67 3.72 6.15
N PRO A 375 -25.50 4.31 5.95
CA PRO A 375 -25.36 5.75 5.77
C PRO A 375 -25.99 6.20 4.44
N ARG A 376 -26.41 7.47 4.37
CA ARG A 376 -27.17 8.02 3.23
C ARG A 376 -26.27 8.59 2.13
N HIS A 377 -25.18 9.28 2.50
CA HIS A 377 -24.38 10.06 1.54
C HIS A 377 -22.91 9.67 1.50
N CYS A 378 -22.34 9.28 2.62
CA CYS A 378 -20.96 8.82 2.76
C CYS A 378 -20.93 7.31 2.99
N CYS A 379 -19.76 6.70 3.12
CA CYS A 379 -19.73 5.25 3.26
C CYS A 379 -18.96 4.73 4.48
N ARG A 380 -18.25 5.58 5.24
CA ARG A 380 -17.39 5.09 6.34
C ARG A 380 -17.68 5.78 7.66
N THR A 381 -18.01 4.96 8.66
CA THR A 381 -18.19 5.39 10.06
C THR A 381 -17.08 4.77 10.91
N TYR A 382 -16.53 5.55 11.83
CA TYR A 382 -15.49 5.12 12.77
C TYR A 382 -16.07 4.98 14.16
N LEU A 383 -15.90 3.79 14.75
CA LEU A 383 -16.24 3.51 16.13
C LEU A 383 -14.95 3.52 16.96
N ALA A 384 -14.75 4.57 17.73
CA ALA A 384 -13.68 4.66 18.72
C ALA A 384 -14.17 4.23 20.10
N VAL A 385 -13.29 3.56 20.85
CA VAL A 385 -13.53 3.14 22.24
C VAL A 385 -12.40 3.70 23.10
N ALA A 386 -12.72 4.22 24.29
CA ALA A 386 -11.71 4.73 25.23
C ALA A 386 -10.69 3.64 25.60
N GLY A 387 -9.42 3.89 25.30
CA GLY A 387 -8.33 2.93 25.36
C GLY A 387 -7.90 2.34 24.01
N GLY A 388 -8.71 2.56 22.96
CA GLY A 388 -8.45 2.04 21.61
C GLY A 388 -8.56 0.52 21.48
N ILE A 389 -8.59 0.01 20.26
CA ILE A 389 -8.54 -1.42 19.99
C ILE A 389 -7.11 -1.91 20.23
N ALA A 390 -6.94 -2.94 21.09
CA ALA A 390 -5.64 -3.37 21.61
C ALA A 390 -5.11 -4.65 20.96
N THR A 391 -5.42 -4.88 19.68
CA THR A 391 -4.77 -5.96 18.93
C THR A 391 -3.26 -5.72 18.80
N PRO A 392 -2.43 -6.76 18.70
CA PRO A 392 -0.99 -6.60 18.54
C PRO A 392 -0.64 -5.75 17.31
N PRO A 393 0.26 -4.76 17.42
CA PRO A 393 0.70 -4.00 16.26
C PRO A 393 1.60 -4.86 15.36
N VAL A 394 1.44 -4.70 14.04
CA VAL A 394 2.32 -5.31 13.03
C VAL A 394 3.02 -4.19 12.29
N LEU A 395 4.36 -4.20 12.28
CA LEU A 395 5.19 -3.14 11.68
C LEU A 395 4.85 -1.74 12.22
N GLY A 396 4.58 -1.65 13.53
CA GLY A 396 4.28 -0.38 14.21
C GLY A 396 2.83 0.12 14.08
N SER A 397 1.93 -0.61 13.43
CA SER A 397 0.53 -0.23 13.21
C SER A 397 -0.43 -1.38 13.49
N ARG A 398 -1.64 -1.05 13.95
CA ARG A 398 -2.75 -1.99 14.09
C ARG A 398 -3.67 -2.01 12.86
N ALA A 399 -3.40 -1.18 11.85
CA ALA A 399 -4.21 -1.13 10.63
C ALA A 399 -4.22 -2.48 9.91
N THR A 400 -5.40 -2.89 9.46
CA THR A 400 -5.59 -4.06 8.62
C THR A 400 -5.20 -3.75 7.18
N ASP A 401 -4.27 -4.50 6.60
CA ASP A 401 -4.03 -4.60 5.17
C ASP A 401 -4.68 -5.88 4.66
N LEU A 402 -5.85 -5.75 4.06
CA LEU A 402 -6.66 -6.90 3.61
C LEU A 402 -6.00 -7.68 2.47
N VAL A 403 -5.18 -7.01 1.65
CA VAL A 403 -4.51 -7.63 0.49
C VAL A 403 -3.30 -8.43 0.93
N ALA A 404 -2.51 -7.91 1.88
CA ALA A 404 -1.35 -8.60 2.40
C ALA A 404 -1.68 -9.55 3.58
N GLY A 405 -2.90 -9.50 4.11
CA GLY A 405 -3.31 -10.29 5.26
C GLY A 405 -2.59 -9.87 6.56
N LEU A 406 -2.44 -8.55 6.80
CA LEU A 406 -1.64 -8.02 7.89
C LEU A 406 -2.44 -7.15 8.86
N GLY A 407 -1.99 -7.13 10.13
CA GLY A 407 -2.52 -6.25 11.17
C GLY A 407 -3.96 -6.54 11.55
N GLY A 408 -4.61 -5.59 12.22
CA GLY A 408 -5.97 -5.74 12.68
C GLY A 408 -6.20 -6.96 13.56
N LEU A 409 -7.22 -7.73 13.23
CA LEU A 409 -7.46 -9.06 13.78
C LEU A 409 -7.13 -10.10 12.70
N ASP A 410 -6.00 -10.78 12.82
CA ASP A 410 -5.51 -11.82 11.89
C ASP A 410 -5.41 -11.37 10.42
N GLY A 411 -5.16 -10.08 10.14
CA GLY A 411 -5.00 -9.55 8.78
C GLY A 411 -6.26 -9.59 7.92
N ARG A 412 -7.44 -9.72 8.51
CA ARG A 412 -8.71 -9.90 7.81
C ARG A 412 -9.78 -8.89 8.25
N SER A 413 -10.84 -8.80 7.47
CA SER A 413 -12.06 -8.13 7.91
C SER A 413 -12.66 -8.83 9.14
N LEU A 414 -13.36 -8.06 9.97
CA LEU A 414 -14.09 -8.57 11.13
C LEU A 414 -15.22 -9.48 10.71
N ARG A 415 -15.52 -10.46 11.57
CA ARG A 415 -16.58 -11.46 11.37
C ARG A 415 -17.49 -11.49 12.60
N GLN A 416 -18.68 -11.99 12.43
CA GLN A 416 -19.58 -12.28 13.55
C GLN A 416 -18.88 -13.20 14.56
N GLY A 417 -18.97 -12.84 15.84
CA GLY A 417 -18.37 -13.58 16.95
C GLY A 417 -16.95 -13.13 17.31
N ASP A 418 -16.30 -12.28 16.52
CA ASP A 418 -14.98 -11.72 16.88
C ASP A 418 -15.08 -10.90 18.17
N ILE A 419 -14.07 -11.04 19.03
CA ILE A 419 -13.94 -10.31 20.29
C ILE A 419 -12.68 -9.45 20.18
N LEU A 420 -12.84 -8.14 20.29
CA LEU A 420 -11.76 -7.18 20.15
C LEU A 420 -11.35 -6.65 21.53
N PRO A 421 -10.13 -6.88 21.98
CA PRO A 421 -9.64 -6.37 23.26
C PRO A 421 -9.53 -4.84 23.20
N ILE A 422 -9.89 -4.20 24.31
CA ILE A 422 -9.80 -2.75 24.51
C ILE A 422 -8.66 -2.44 25.48
N GLY A 423 -7.84 -1.48 25.11
CA GLY A 423 -6.72 -1.03 25.94
C GLY A 423 -7.16 -0.28 27.21
N PRO A 424 -6.21 0.07 28.09
CA PRO A 424 -6.51 0.87 29.28
C PRO A 424 -7.06 2.25 28.86
N PRO A 425 -8.18 2.71 29.49
CA PRO A 425 -8.74 3.99 29.14
C PRO A 425 -7.80 5.12 29.59
N PRO A 426 -7.83 6.27 28.89
CA PRO A 426 -7.13 7.47 29.37
C PRO A 426 -7.69 7.88 30.74
N THR A 427 -6.85 8.49 31.57
CA THR A 427 -7.25 8.93 32.92
C THR A 427 -7.21 10.46 33.01
N PRO A 428 -8.31 11.13 33.35
CA PRO A 428 -9.67 10.59 33.48
C PRO A 428 -10.32 10.33 32.11
N ALA A 429 -11.14 9.29 32.00
CA ALA A 429 -11.99 9.08 30.83
C ALA A 429 -13.06 10.18 30.79
N GLN A 430 -12.85 11.22 30.00
CA GLN A 430 -13.80 12.31 29.80
C GLN A 430 -14.40 12.18 28.42
N GLY A 431 -15.73 12.18 28.36
CA GLY A 431 -16.46 12.26 27.10
C GLY A 431 -16.60 13.72 26.65
N TRP A 432 -16.29 13.97 25.40
CA TRP A 432 -16.38 15.29 24.79
C TRP A 432 -17.56 15.36 23.82
N LEU A 433 -18.01 16.58 23.54
CA LEU A 433 -18.90 16.92 22.43
C LEU A 433 -18.13 17.85 21.50
N LEU A 434 -18.04 17.49 20.24
CA LEU A 434 -17.45 18.33 19.21
C LEU A 434 -18.51 18.64 18.14
N PRO A 435 -18.43 19.79 17.47
CA PRO A 435 -19.33 20.08 16.37
C PRO A 435 -19.07 19.09 15.23
N PRO A 436 -20.11 18.69 14.47
CA PRO A 436 -19.92 17.87 13.28
C PRO A 436 -19.10 18.65 12.24
N PRO A 437 -18.29 17.96 11.42
CA PRO A 437 -17.63 18.60 10.29
C PRO A 437 -18.66 19.17 9.32
N VAL A 438 -18.25 20.22 8.60
CA VAL A 438 -19.12 20.84 7.59
C VAL A 438 -19.35 19.86 6.46
N ALA A 439 -20.60 19.54 6.16
CA ALA A 439 -20.95 18.67 5.03
C ALA A 439 -20.55 19.31 3.69
N PRO A 440 -20.23 18.50 2.65
CA PRO A 440 -20.01 19.01 1.30
C PRO A 440 -21.20 19.87 0.82
N ALA A 441 -20.90 20.94 0.10
CA ALA A 441 -21.93 21.86 -0.42
C ALA A 441 -22.89 21.21 -1.43
N ASP A 442 -22.42 20.18 -2.14
CA ASP A 442 -23.21 19.36 -3.06
C ASP A 442 -22.99 17.88 -2.70
N PRO A 443 -24.01 17.20 -2.14
CA PRO A 443 -23.88 15.79 -1.80
C PRO A 443 -23.80 14.87 -3.04
N ASP A 444 -24.25 15.34 -4.22
CA ASP A 444 -24.31 14.53 -5.43
C ASP A 444 -23.00 14.57 -6.23
N THR A 445 -22.21 15.65 -6.09
CA THR A 445 -20.92 15.79 -6.80
C THR A 445 -19.84 16.36 -5.89
N VAL A 446 -18.89 15.53 -5.50
CA VAL A 446 -17.75 15.94 -4.67
C VAL A 446 -16.63 16.51 -5.54
N ILE A 447 -16.16 17.71 -5.20
CA ILE A 447 -15.01 18.34 -5.85
C ILE A 447 -13.76 18.01 -5.03
N LEU A 448 -12.81 17.30 -5.66
CA LEU A 448 -11.49 17.02 -5.10
C LEU A 448 -10.45 17.95 -5.73
N ARG A 449 -9.73 18.68 -4.89
CA ARG A 449 -8.61 19.51 -5.33
C ARG A 449 -7.41 18.63 -5.64
N VAL A 450 -6.72 18.93 -6.75
CA VAL A 450 -5.61 18.12 -7.23
C VAL A 450 -4.42 19.00 -7.65
N VAL A 451 -3.21 18.53 -7.42
CA VAL A 451 -1.99 19.05 -8.01
C VAL A 451 -1.67 18.22 -9.25
N LEU A 452 -1.29 18.84 -10.37
CA LEU A 452 -0.88 18.11 -11.56
C LEU A 452 0.29 17.19 -11.26
N GLY A 453 0.22 15.95 -11.76
CA GLY A 453 1.15 14.87 -11.46
C GLY A 453 2.41 14.90 -12.33
N PRO A 454 3.36 13.98 -12.05
CA PRO A 454 4.66 13.94 -12.73
C PRO A 454 4.57 13.56 -14.22
N ARG A 455 3.45 13.01 -14.67
CA ARG A 455 3.23 12.61 -16.06
C ARG A 455 2.09 13.36 -16.73
N HIS A 456 1.74 14.56 -16.21
CA HIS A 456 0.74 15.43 -16.84
C HIS A 456 1.17 15.88 -18.25
N ASP A 457 2.46 15.95 -18.54
CA ASP A 457 3.06 16.24 -19.84
C ASP A 457 2.85 15.14 -20.90
N TRP A 458 2.37 13.96 -20.49
CA TRP A 458 1.95 12.89 -21.41
C TRP A 458 0.57 13.13 -22.01
N PHE A 459 -0.15 14.16 -21.56
CA PHE A 459 -1.52 14.46 -21.97
C PHE A 459 -1.57 15.82 -22.68
N GLU A 460 -2.28 15.86 -23.80
CA GLU A 460 -2.53 17.11 -24.52
C GLU A 460 -3.24 18.14 -23.63
N PRO A 461 -3.04 19.45 -23.83
CA PRO A 461 -3.74 20.48 -23.05
C PRO A 461 -5.26 20.34 -23.10
N ALA A 462 -5.84 19.91 -24.24
CA ALA A 462 -7.26 19.63 -24.35
C ALA A 462 -7.72 18.46 -23.47
N THR A 463 -6.88 17.41 -23.33
CA THR A 463 -7.17 16.28 -22.45
C THR A 463 -7.08 16.67 -20.97
N LEU A 464 -6.13 17.53 -20.59
CA LEU A 464 -6.06 18.09 -19.24
C LEU A 464 -7.28 18.97 -18.93
N ALA A 465 -7.73 19.78 -19.88
CA ALA A 465 -8.96 20.56 -19.73
C ALA A 465 -10.20 19.67 -19.61
N LEU A 466 -10.29 18.59 -20.40
CA LEU A 466 -11.35 17.59 -20.29
C LEU A 466 -11.34 16.92 -18.92
N PHE A 467 -10.17 16.51 -18.41
CA PHE A 467 -10.03 15.90 -17.08
C PHE A 467 -10.56 16.82 -15.96
N ALA A 468 -10.27 18.13 -16.03
CA ALA A 468 -10.73 19.11 -15.05
C ALA A 468 -12.25 19.43 -15.17
N ALA A 469 -12.81 19.35 -16.39
CA ALA A 469 -14.23 19.66 -16.65
C ALA A 469 -15.16 18.47 -16.42
N ALA A 470 -14.67 17.24 -16.64
CA ALA A 470 -15.48 16.02 -16.62
C ALA A 470 -15.94 15.65 -15.20
N THR A 471 -17.10 15.01 -15.13
CA THR A 471 -17.60 14.32 -13.94
C THR A 471 -17.38 12.82 -14.12
N PHE A 472 -16.85 12.17 -13.06
CA PHE A 472 -16.59 10.74 -13.05
C PHE A 472 -17.44 10.08 -11.98
N ALA A 473 -17.99 8.89 -12.27
CA ALA A 473 -18.73 8.08 -11.31
C ALA A 473 -17.82 7.04 -10.65
N VAL A 474 -17.92 6.88 -9.33
CA VAL A 474 -17.25 5.81 -8.59
C VAL A 474 -17.91 4.48 -8.92
N THR A 475 -17.13 3.52 -9.42
CA THR A 475 -17.67 2.22 -9.81
C THR A 475 -17.76 1.23 -8.65
N PRO A 476 -18.62 0.18 -8.71
CA PRO A 476 -18.67 -0.88 -7.69
C PRO A 476 -17.39 -1.71 -7.56
N ARG A 477 -16.43 -1.58 -8.49
CA ARG A 477 -15.11 -2.24 -8.43
C ARG A 477 -14.09 -1.48 -7.59
N SER A 478 -14.53 -0.44 -6.90
CA SER A 478 -13.71 0.36 -5.99
C SER A 478 -13.54 -0.34 -4.65
N ASP A 479 -12.34 -0.22 -4.08
CA ASP A 479 -11.99 -0.78 -2.78
C ASP A 479 -11.04 0.16 -2.02
N ARG A 480 -10.42 -0.32 -0.95
CA ARG A 480 -9.45 0.44 -0.15
C ARG A 480 -8.12 0.69 -0.88
N THR A 481 -7.84 -0.04 -1.96
CA THR A 481 -6.65 0.17 -2.82
C THR A 481 -6.84 1.38 -3.72
N GLY A 482 -8.07 1.60 -4.24
CA GLY A 482 -8.37 2.74 -5.10
C GLY A 482 -9.80 2.80 -5.59
N LEU A 483 -10.25 4.01 -5.87
CA LEU A 483 -11.52 4.27 -6.55
C LEU A 483 -11.32 4.12 -8.05
N ARG A 484 -12.02 3.18 -8.65
CA ARG A 484 -12.09 3.03 -10.10
C ARG A 484 -13.22 3.91 -10.61
N LEU A 485 -12.86 4.89 -11.42
CA LEU A 485 -13.77 5.90 -11.90
C LEU A 485 -14.22 5.57 -13.32
N ALA A 486 -15.45 5.95 -13.66
CA ALA A 486 -16.02 5.81 -14.99
C ALA A 486 -16.51 7.17 -15.50
N GLY A 487 -16.15 7.54 -16.71
CA GLY A 487 -16.52 8.82 -17.30
C GLY A 487 -15.88 9.03 -18.66
N ALA A 488 -15.57 10.28 -19.00
CA ALA A 488 -14.82 10.60 -20.20
C ALA A 488 -13.46 9.87 -20.20
N ALA A 489 -13.07 9.29 -21.33
CA ALA A 489 -11.78 8.64 -21.48
C ALA A 489 -10.66 9.69 -21.54
N ILE A 490 -9.71 9.59 -20.63
CA ILE A 490 -8.54 10.47 -20.52
C ILE A 490 -7.34 9.71 -21.10
N LEU A 491 -7.10 9.88 -22.40
CA LEU A 491 -6.07 9.13 -23.09
C LEU A 491 -4.76 9.91 -23.16
N PRO A 492 -3.61 9.30 -22.82
CA PRO A 492 -2.31 9.94 -23.04
C PRO A 492 -1.99 10.02 -24.52
N ALA A 493 -1.37 11.13 -24.96
CA ALA A 493 -0.82 11.27 -26.30
C ALA A 493 0.47 10.46 -26.47
N HIS A 494 1.23 10.28 -25.38
CA HIS A 494 2.46 9.49 -25.38
C HIS A 494 2.14 7.98 -25.37
N GLN A 495 2.54 7.30 -26.44
CA GLN A 495 2.41 5.84 -26.58
C GLN A 495 3.71 5.14 -26.19
N GLY A 496 3.92 4.91 -24.91
CA GLY A 496 5.09 4.19 -24.40
C GLY A 496 4.76 3.41 -23.13
N SER A 497 5.53 2.37 -22.84
CA SER A 497 5.45 1.71 -21.54
C SER A 497 6.17 2.56 -20.49
N LEU A 498 5.49 2.88 -19.39
CA LEU A 498 6.13 3.52 -18.26
C LEU A 498 6.89 2.47 -17.43
N ALA A 499 8.18 2.70 -17.21
CA ALA A 499 8.91 1.95 -16.18
C ALA A 499 8.23 2.21 -14.82
N SER A 500 8.08 1.17 -14.01
CA SER A 500 7.44 1.30 -12.70
C SER A 500 8.08 2.41 -11.88
N GLU A 501 7.28 3.31 -11.34
CA GLU A 501 7.70 4.47 -10.54
C GLU A 501 6.94 4.54 -9.22
N GLY A 502 7.47 5.33 -8.27
CA GLY A 502 6.84 5.53 -6.97
C GLY A 502 5.48 6.19 -7.08
N VAL A 503 4.48 5.66 -6.37
CA VAL A 503 3.14 6.24 -6.25
C VAL A 503 2.68 6.31 -4.79
N ALA A 504 1.76 7.22 -4.49
CA ALA A 504 1.25 7.46 -3.15
C ALA A 504 -0.28 7.51 -3.13
N PRO A 505 -0.94 7.36 -1.97
CA PRO A 505 -2.36 7.66 -1.84
C PRO A 505 -2.68 9.06 -2.36
N GLY A 506 -3.79 9.20 -3.07
CA GLY A 506 -4.18 10.43 -3.77
C GLY A 506 -3.74 10.47 -5.23
N ALA A 507 -2.75 9.70 -5.66
CA ALA A 507 -2.34 9.67 -7.06
C ALA A 507 -3.47 9.16 -7.97
N ILE A 508 -3.67 9.84 -9.11
CA ILE A 508 -4.67 9.49 -10.11
C ILE A 508 -3.95 8.90 -11.30
N GLN A 509 -4.02 7.59 -11.43
CA GLN A 509 -3.41 6.84 -12.52
C GLN A 509 -4.37 6.71 -13.69
N ILE A 510 -3.83 6.76 -14.91
CA ILE A 510 -4.58 6.58 -16.16
C ILE A 510 -4.12 5.30 -16.85
N PRO A 511 -4.88 4.19 -16.74
CA PRO A 511 -4.65 2.98 -17.52
C PRO A 511 -4.92 3.19 -19.02
N PRO A 512 -4.58 2.18 -19.87
CA PRO A 512 -4.76 2.29 -21.33
C PRO A 512 -6.20 2.51 -21.81
N ASP A 513 -7.21 2.15 -21.00
CA ASP A 513 -8.63 2.39 -21.29
C ASP A 513 -9.07 3.84 -21.01
N GLY A 514 -8.18 4.67 -20.48
CA GLY A 514 -8.44 6.07 -20.16
C GLY A 514 -9.35 6.29 -18.94
N GLN A 515 -9.70 5.24 -18.17
CA GLN A 515 -10.55 5.39 -17.00
C GLN A 515 -9.70 5.63 -15.73
N PRO A 516 -9.87 6.79 -15.05
CA PRO A 516 -9.00 7.13 -13.93
C PRO A 516 -9.12 6.16 -12.74
N ILE A 517 -7.99 5.90 -12.07
CA ILE A 517 -7.93 5.19 -10.79
C ILE A 517 -7.33 6.13 -9.75
N LEU A 518 -8.13 6.55 -8.77
CA LEU A 518 -7.66 7.33 -7.63
C LEU A 518 -7.17 6.38 -6.54
N LEU A 519 -5.87 6.35 -6.30
CA LEU A 519 -5.25 5.48 -5.30
C LEU A 519 -5.60 5.89 -3.87
N LEU A 520 -5.90 4.90 -3.01
CA LEU A 520 -6.24 5.10 -1.60
C LEU A 520 -5.19 4.44 -0.67
N ALA A 521 -5.49 4.32 0.62
CA ALA A 521 -4.52 3.95 1.65
C ALA A 521 -3.90 2.56 1.49
N ASP A 522 -4.61 1.58 0.89
CA ASP A 522 -4.08 0.23 0.66
C ASP A 522 -3.35 0.11 -0.69
N CYS A 523 -3.11 1.25 -1.41
CA CYS A 523 -2.29 1.22 -2.63
C CYS A 523 -0.85 0.84 -2.31
N ARG A 524 -0.20 0.21 -3.27
CA ARG A 524 1.22 -0.14 -3.16
C ARG A 524 2.09 1.05 -3.56
N GLY A 525 3.31 1.11 -3.00
CA GLY A 525 4.23 2.24 -3.21
C GLY A 525 4.80 2.36 -4.64
N VAL A 526 4.51 1.42 -5.54
CA VAL A 526 5.04 1.39 -6.92
C VAL A 526 3.92 1.07 -7.90
N GLY A 527 3.86 1.81 -9.01
CA GLY A 527 2.90 1.63 -10.10
C GLY A 527 3.51 1.84 -11.48
N GLY A 528 2.79 1.39 -12.52
CA GLY A 528 3.27 1.43 -13.91
C GLY A 528 2.31 2.15 -14.87
N TYR A 529 1.36 2.94 -14.35
CA TYR A 529 0.50 3.80 -15.17
C TYR A 529 0.85 5.27 -14.95
N PRO A 530 0.74 6.13 -15.98
CA PRO A 530 1.02 7.55 -15.84
C PRO A 530 0.10 8.21 -14.80
N VAL A 531 0.69 9.00 -13.91
CA VAL A 531 -0.04 9.77 -12.91
C VAL A 531 -0.30 11.17 -13.47
N ILE A 532 -1.56 11.46 -13.81
CA ILE A 532 -1.98 12.75 -14.37
C ILE A 532 -2.04 13.85 -13.32
N ALA A 533 -2.51 13.52 -12.11
CA ALA A 533 -2.69 14.44 -10.98
C ALA A 533 -2.64 13.66 -9.66
N ALA A 534 -2.59 14.38 -8.55
CA ALA A 534 -2.77 13.80 -7.22
C ALA A 534 -3.65 14.68 -6.34
N VAL A 535 -4.58 14.07 -5.62
CA VAL A 535 -5.48 14.74 -4.66
C VAL A 535 -4.65 15.31 -3.52
N ILE A 536 -4.97 16.52 -3.08
CA ILE A 536 -4.30 17.16 -1.93
C ILE A 536 -4.63 16.45 -0.61
N SER A 537 -3.73 16.51 0.34
CA SER A 537 -3.88 15.81 1.64
C SER A 537 -5.16 16.17 2.37
N ALA A 538 -5.59 17.43 2.27
CA ALA A 538 -6.82 17.91 2.92
C ALA A 538 -8.11 17.31 2.33
N ASP A 539 -8.08 16.77 1.11
CA ASP A 539 -9.25 16.21 0.44
C ASP A 539 -9.23 14.66 0.40
N LEU A 540 -8.14 14.02 0.87
CA LEU A 540 -8.08 12.56 0.98
C LEU A 540 -9.18 11.97 1.87
N PRO A 541 -9.52 12.56 3.03
CA PRO A 541 -10.66 12.12 3.83
C PRO A 541 -11.99 12.12 3.06
N LEU A 542 -12.25 13.15 2.23
CA LEU A 542 -13.43 13.22 1.37
C LEU A 542 -13.43 12.09 0.33
N ALA A 543 -12.29 11.86 -0.34
CA ALA A 543 -12.14 10.76 -1.28
C ALA A 543 -12.40 9.40 -0.59
N GLY A 544 -11.94 9.25 0.66
CA GLY A 544 -12.18 8.09 1.50
C GLY A 544 -13.65 7.84 1.84
N GLN A 545 -14.52 8.84 1.71
CA GLN A 545 -15.95 8.73 2.02
C GLN A 545 -16.85 8.47 0.79
N LEU A 546 -16.29 8.43 -0.43
CA LEU A 546 -17.08 8.26 -1.65
C LEU A 546 -17.62 6.83 -1.80
N PRO A 547 -18.95 6.63 -1.81
CA PRO A 547 -19.56 5.33 -2.09
C PRO A 547 -19.57 5.04 -3.60
N PRO A 548 -19.77 3.77 -4.01
CA PRO A 548 -20.11 3.45 -5.40
C PRO A 548 -21.36 4.23 -5.86
N GLY A 549 -21.29 4.80 -7.06
CA GLY A 549 -22.32 5.67 -7.63
C GLY A 549 -22.16 7.16 -7.32
N ALA A 550 -21.33 7.55 -6.36
CA ALA A 550 -21.00 8.95 -6.13
C ALA A 550 -20.29 9.57 -7.35
N HIS A 551 -20.50 10.86 -7.55
CA HIS A 551 -19.84 11.60 -8.61
C HIS A 551 -18.69 12.46 -8.07
N VAL A 552 -17.60 12.53 -8.83
CA VAL A 552 -16.42 13.32 -8.48
C VAL A 552 -15.96 14.17 -9.67
N ARG A 553 -15.51 15.38 -9.36
CA ARG A 553 -14.82 16.29 -10.28
C ARG A 553 -13.48 16.68 -9.69
N PHE A 554 -12.50 16.93 -10.56
CA PHE A 554 -11.17 17.33 -10.14
C PHE A 554 -10.95 18.82 -10.41
N ARG A 555 -10.49 19.54 -9.39
CA ARG A 555 -10.13 20.95 -9.53
C ARG A 555 -8.62 21.13 -9.35
N PRO A 556 -7.87 21.46 -10.41
CA PRO A 556 -6.46 21.76 -10.31
C PRO A 556 -6.19 22.96 -9.38
N VAL A 557 -5.18 22.82 -8.54
CA VAL A 557 -4.69 23.84 -7.60
C VAL A 557 -3.16 23.83 -7.57
N ASP A 558 -2.55 24.90 -7.09
CA ASP A 558 -1.11 24.92 -6.84
C ASP A 558 -0.77 24.40 -5.42
N ILE A 559 0.53 24.22 -5.16
CA ILE A 559 1.02 23.72 -3.85
C ILE A 559 0.72 24.69 -2.71
N ALA A 560 0.70 25.98 -2.97
CA ALA A 560 0.45 26.99 -1.93
C ALA A 560 -1.02 26.90 -1.46
N GLU A 561 -1.97 26.78 -2.40
CA GLU A 561 -3.39 26.57 -2.11
C GLU A 561 -3.61 25.22 -1.41
N ALA A 562 -2.95 24.14 -1.87
CA ALA A 562 -3.05 22.83 -1.26
C ALA A 562 -2.65 22.84 0.23
N ARG A 563 -1.50 23.45 0.53
CA ARG A 563 -1.01 23.57 1.91
C ARG A 563 -1.84 24.54 2.76
N ALA A 564 -2.36 25.61 2.16
CA ALA A 564 -3.29 26.51 2.86
C ALA A 564 -4.56 25.78 3.29
N ALA A 565 -5.10 24.93 2.43
CA ALA A 565 -6.24 24.07 2.74
C ALA A 565 -5.94 23.11 3.91
N GLY A 566 -4.77 22.46 3.91
CA GLY A 566 -4.35 21.58 4.99
C GLY A 566 -4.20 22.32 6.34
N ARG A 567 -3.65 23.55 6.34
CA ARG A 567 -3.57 24.37 7.56
C ARG A 567 -4.95 24.77 8.08
N ALA A 568 -5.87 25.13 7.18
CA ALA A 568 -7.24 25.48 7.56
C ALA A 568 -7.99 24.28 8.17
N GLY A 569 -7.86 23.09 7.57
CA GLY A 569 -8.41 21.84 8.12
C GLY A 569 -7.88 21.55 9.52
N ARG A 570 -6.55 21.60 9.72
CA ARG A 570 -5.93 21.35 11.05
C ARG A 570 -6.35 22.39 12.11
N ALA A 571 -6.61 23.64 11.74
CA ALA A 571 -7.06 24.69 12.66
C ALA A 571 -8.54 24.55 13.03
N ALA A 572 -9.34 23.85 12.23
CA ALA A 572 -10.75 23.59 12.51
C ALA A 572 -10.96 22.42 13.51
N PHE A 573 -9.92 21.63 13.75
CA PHE A 573 -9.85 20.56 14.74
C PHE A 573 -9.08 21.00 15.99
#